data_6b888e3d7ab239ce5bb62f3e97b11b5f
#
_entry.id   6b888e3d7ab239ce5bb62f3e97b11b5f
#
_cell.length_a   1.000
_cell.length_b   1.000
_cell.length_c   1.000
_cell.angle_alpha   90.00
_cell.angle_beta   90.00
_cell.angle_gamma   90.00
#
_symmetry.space_group_name_H-M   'P 1'
#
loop_
_entity.id
_entity.type
_entity.pdbx_description
1 polymer ?
#
loop_
_entity_poly.entity_id
_entity_poly.type
_entity_poly.pdbx_seq_one_letter_code
_entity_poly.pdbx_strand_id
1 'polypeptide(L)'
;MTKKVPVLAVNPVNGCGLFQYLEAFFENGIVYKVFAVADSKEIKTNSGIALTADDVVANLKGHEDEYDALVFACGDAVPVFQQNADKPYNVTMLEIIKTFGGKGKIMIGHCAAAMMFDFTGITKGKKVAVHPLAKPAIQNGEATDNPSEADGNFYTAQDENNIRSMIEKVVAALKA
;
A
#
# COMPACT_ATOMS: atom_id res chain seq x y z
N MET A 1 -11.72 -8.59 -18.07
CA MET A 1 -11.97 -9.18 -16.73
C MET A 1 -11.88 -8.08 -15.69
N THR A 2 -12.68 -8.12 -14.63
CA THR A 2 -12.62 -7.15 -13.53
C THR A 2 -11.32 -7.32 -12.77
N LYS A 3 -10.56 -6.25 -12.62
CA LYS A 3 -9.30 -6.27 -11.87
C LYS A 3 -9.54 -6.45 -10.38
N LYS A 4 -8.63 -7.14 -9.70
CA LYS A 4 -8.68 -7.44 -8.27
C LYS A 4 -7.50 -6.82 -7.55
N VAL A 5 -7.75 -6.23 -6.39
CA VAL A 5 -6.74 -5.49 -5.62
C VAL A 5 -6.71 -5.95 -4.17
N PRO A 6 -5.60 -6.53 -3.66
CA PRO A 6 -5.42 -6.70 -2.23
C PRO A 6 -5.00 -5.35 -1.63
N VAL A 7 -5.62 -5.00 -0.52
CA VAL A 7 -5.31 -3.82 0.27
C VAL A 7 -4.65 -4.27 1.56
N LEU A 8 -3.36 -4.07 1.69
CA LEU A 8 -2.60 -4.37 2.90
C LEU A 8 -2.85 -3.26 3.92
N ALA A 9 -3.55 -3.55 4.99
CA ALA A 9 -3.82 -2.60 6.07
C ALA A 9 -2.94 -2.91 7.28
N VAL A 10 -2.01 -2.00 7.62
CA VAL A 10 -1.18 -2.12 8.82
C VAL A 10 -2.02 -1.91 10.09
N ASN A 11 -1.52 -2.28 11.25
CA ASN A 11 -2.22 -2.13 12.52
C ASN A 11 -1.38 -1.35 13.55
N PRO A 12 -1.75 -0.12 13.92
CA PRO A 12 -2.92 0.64 13.46
C PRO A 12 -2.73 1.22 12.05
N VAL A 13 -3.86 1.37 11.33
CA VAL A 13 -3.93 1.91 9.97
C VAL A 13 -4.47 3.34 9.98
N ASN A 14 -4.01 4.19 9.05
CA ASN A 14 -4.65 5.47 8.81
C ASN A 14 -6.03 5.25 8.18
N GLY A 15 -7.10 5.47 8.96
CA GLY A 15 -8.48 5.23 8.51
C GLY A 15 -8.88 6.13 7.35
N CYS A 16 -8.49 7.42 7.39
CA CYS A 16 -8.76 8.36 6.29
C CYS A 16 -8.15 7.86 4.97
N GLY A 17 -6.91 7.40 5.00
CA GLY A 17 -6.25 6.84 3.81
C GLY A 17 -6.90 5.55 3.35
N LEU A 18 -7.11 4.59 4.26
CA LEU A 18 -7.72 3.30 3.93
C LEU A 18 -9.07 3.47 3.24
N PHE A 19 -9.99 4.22 3.84
CA PHE A 19 -11.34 4.35 3.31
C PHE A 19 -11.41 5.09 1.98
N GLN A 20 -10.51 6.02 1.69
CA GLN A 20 -10.44 6.65 0.37
C GLN A 20 -10.20 5.63 -0.75
N TYR A 21 -9.34 4.64 -0.54
CA TYR A 21 -9.14 3.55 -1.50
C TYR A 21 -10.38 2.68 -1.64
N LEU A 22 -10.93 2.22 -0.51
CA LEU A 22 -12.05 1.28 -0.51
C LEU A 22 -13.31 1.89 -1.15
N GLU A 23 -13.65 3.13 -0.79
CA GLU A 23 -14.79 3.84 -1.38
C GLU A 23 -14.59 4.06 -2.89
N ALA A 24 -13.41 4.52 -3.33
CA ALA A 24 -13.14 4.70 -4.74
C ALA A 24 -13.23 3.39 -5.52
N PHE A 25 -12.76 2.29 -4.97
CA PHE A 25 -12.87 0.97 -5.62
C PHE A 25 -14.32 0.51 -5.68
N PHE A 26 -15.07 0.64 -4.60
CA PHE A 26 -16.50 0.30 -4.54
C PHE A 26 -17.30 1.08 -5.59
N GLU A 27 -17.17 2.40 -5.60
CA GLU A 27 -17.87 3.30 -6.55
C GLU A 27 -17.54 2.98 -8.02
N ASN A 28 -16.34 2.43 -8.28
CA ASN A 28 -15.87 2.13 -9.63
C ASN A 28 -15.97 0.65 -10.02
N GLY A 29 -16.57 -0.21 -9.19
CA GLY A 29 -16.75 -1.63 -9.45
C GLY A 29 -15.44 -2.42 -9.50
N ILE A 30 -14.38 -1.93 -8.85
CA ILE A 30 -13.11 -2.62 -8.71
C ILE A 30 -13.21 -3.58 -7.52
N VAL A 31 -12.91 -4.84 -7.75
CA VAL A 31 -12.93 -5.86 -6.69
C VAL A 31 -11.72 -5.71 -5.78
N TYR A 32 -11.93 -5.62 -4.48
CA TYR A 32 -10.85 -5.57 -3.51
C TYR A 32 -11.06 -6.54 -2.34
N LYS A 33 -9.99 -6.84 -1.65
CA LYS A 33 -9.97 -7.61 -0.40
C LYS A 33 -8.96 -6.98 0.55
N VAL A 34 -9.36 -6.72 1.79
CA VAL A 34 -8.49 -6.12 2.81
C VAL A 34 -7.78 -7.23 3.59
N PHE A 35 -6.45 -7.15 3.64
CA PHE A 35 -5.59 -8.05 4.38
C PHE A 35 -4.92 -7.32 5.54
N ALA A 36 -5.17 -7.78 6.76
CA ALA A 36 -4.49 -7.23 7.94
C ALA A 36 -3.01 -7.62 7.93
N VAL A 37 -2.13 -6.63 8.07
CA VAL A 37 -0.70 -6.86 8.35
C VAL A 37 -0.54 -7.05 9.85
N ALA A 38 -1.02 -8.18 10.33
CA ALA A 38 -1.11 -8.57 11.73
C ALA A 38 -1.34 -10.09 11.83
N ASP A 39 -1.28 -10.63 13.03
CA ASP A 39 -1.59 -12.04 13.32
C ASP A 39 -3.11 -12.32 13.34
N SER A 40 -3.93 -11.29 13.39
CA SER A 40 -5.39 -11.36 13.47
C SER A 40 -6.04 -10.42 12.45
N LYS A 41 -7.29 -10.73 12.08
CA LYS A 41 -8.10 -9.85 11.22
C LYS A 41 -8.61 -8.61 11.95
N GLU A 42 -8.66 -8.64 13.27
CA GLU A 42 -9.06 -7.52 14.11
C GLU A 42 -7.90 -6.52 14.19
N ILE A 43 -8.09 -5.38 13.57
CA ILE A 43 -7.16 -4.26 13.58
C ILE A 43 -7.89 -3.00 14.05
N LYS A 44 -7.17 -1.91 14.18
CA LYS A 44 -7.75 -0.60 14.51
C LYS A 44 -7.14 0.51 13.67
N THR A 45 -7.87 1.59 13.56
CA THR A 45 -7.33 2.83 12.98
C THR A 45 -6.39 3.54 13.97
N ASN A 46 -5.63 4.51 13.49
CA ASN A 46 -4.80 5.38 14.32
C ASN A 46 -5.64 6.07 15.43
N SER A 47 -6.93 6.35 15.15
CA SER A 47 -7.87 6.96 16.09
C SER A 47 -8.54 5.95 17.04
N GLY A 48 -8.20 4.66 16.94
CA GLY A 48 -8.70 3.61 17.84
C GLY A 48 -10.01 2.97 17.41
N ILE A 49 -10.54 3.25 16.22
CA ILE A 49 -11.74 2.60 15.70
C ILE A 49 -11.41 1.16 15.33
N ALA A 50 -12.17 0.21 15.86
CA ALA A 50 -12.02 -1.22 15.57
C ALA A 50 -12.50 -1.54 14.15
N LEU A 51 -11.72 -2.35 13.43
CA LEU A 51 -12.00 -2.85 12.10
C LEU A 51 -11.75 -4.35 12.04
N THR A 52 -12.52 -5.06 11.22
CA THR A 52 -12.24 -6.45 10.87
C THR A 52 -11.87 -6.53 9.40
N ALA A 53 -10.65 -6.93 9.10
CA ALA A 53 -10.20 -7.18 7.73
C ALA A 53 -10.83 -8.46 7.17
N ASP A 54 -10.82 -8.63 5.85
CA ASP A 54 -11.32 -9.84 5.21
C ASP A 54 -10.45 -11.06 5.55
N ASP A 55 -9.12 -10.84 5.64
CA ASP A 55 -8.15 -11.89 5.91
C ASP A 55 -6.88 -11.32 6.55
N VAL A 56 -5.92 -12.17 6.87
CA VAL A 56 -4.57 -11.78 7.30
C VAL A 56 -3.58 -11.88 6.15
N VAL A 57 -2.52 -11.09 6.19
CA VAL A 57 -1.51 -11.02 5.12
C VAL A 57 -0.85 -12.38 4.84
N ALA A 58 -0.72 -13.23 5.85
CA ALA A 58 -0.17 -14.58 5.68
C ALA A 58 -0.94 -15.41 4.63
N ASN A 59 -2.25 -15.23 4.53
CA ASN A 59 -3.10 -15.96 3.59
C ASN A 59 -3.08 -15.38 2.16
N LEU A 60 -2.44 -14.24 1.94
CA LEU A 60 -2.21 -13.70 0.59
C LEU A 60 -0.98 -14.32 -0.07
N LYS A 61 -0.01 -14.77 0.72
CA LYS A 61 1.22 -15.39 0.21
C LYS A 61 0.90 -16.67 -0.58
N GLY A 62 1.39 -16.74 -1.82
CA GLY A 62 1.10 -17.82 -2.75
C GLY A 62 -0.14 -17.60 -3.62
N HIS A 63 -0.88 -16.52 -3.38
CA HIS A 63 -2.09 -16.12 -4.13
C HIS A 63 -1.91 -14.80 -4.89
N GLU A 64 -0.69 -14.30 -4.99
CA GLU A 64 -0.38 -12.99 -5.60
C GLU A 64 -0.82 -12.90 -7.07
N ASP A 65 -0.85 -14.05 -7.77
CA ASP A 65 -1.25 -14.10 -9.18
C ASP A 65 -2.75 -13.91 -9.41
N GLU A 66 -3.56 -14.04 -8.38
CA GLU A 66 -5.00 -13.79 -8.44
C GLU A 66 -5.35 -12.28 -8.49
N TYR A 67 -4.35 -11.41 -8.33
CA TYR A 67 -4.52 -9.96 -8.19
C TYR A 67 -3.73 -9.19 -9.24
N ASP A 68 -4.21 -8.01 -9.62
CA ASP A 68 -3.64 -7.17 -10.69
C ASP A 68 -2.81 -6.00 -10.18
N ALA A 69 -3.06 -5.59 -8.95
CA ALA A 69 -2.41 -4.46 -8.28
C ALA A 69 -2.29 -4.73 -6.79
N LEU A 70 -1.56 -3.88 -6.07
CA LEU A 70 -1.46 -3.91 -4.61
C LEU A 70 -1.59 -2.51 -4.05
N VAL A 71 -2.42 -2.32 -3.01
CA VAL A 71 -2.43 -1.12 -2.18
C VAL A 71 -1.74 -1.40 -0.86
N PHE A 72 -0.80 -0.54 -0.47
CA PHE A 72 -0.27 -0.47 0.88
C PHE A 72 -0.96 0.68 1.63
N ALA A 73 -1.87 0.35 2.53
CA ALA A 73 -2.56 1.32 3.38
C ALA A 73 -1.72 1.58 4.64
N CYS A 74 -1.00 2.69 4.63
CA CYS A 74 -0.09 3.13 5.68
C CYS A 74 -0.83 3.49 6.98
N GLY A 75 -0.10 3.57 8.08
CA GLY A 75 -0.60 3.98 9.38
C GLY A 75 0.52 4.10 10.41
N ASP A 76 0.16 4.37 11.66
CA ASP A 76 1.11 4.58 12.77
C ASP A 76 1.92 3.33 13.15
N ALA A 77 1.61 2.17 12.55
CA ALA A 77 2.48 0.99 12.65
C ALA A 77 3.81 1.17 11.91
N VAL A 78 3.87 2.03 10.88
CA VAL A 78 5.07 2.18 10.04
C VAL A 78 6.22 2.89 10.75
N PRO A 79 6.04 3.99 11.52
CA PRO A 79 7.12 4.59 12.29
C PRO A 79 7.83 3.63 13.26
N VAL A 80 7.13 2.61 13.75
CA VAL A 80 7.67 1.59 14.67
C VAL A 80 8.02 0.27 13.96
N PHE A 81 8.02 0.27 12.62
CA PHE A 81 8.27 -0.93 11.82
C PHE A 81 9.59 -1.63 12.18
N GLN A 82 10.67 -0.86 12.36
CA GLN A 82 11.98 -1.42 12.69
C GLN A 82 11.97 -2.24 13.99
N GLN A 83 11.15 -1.86 14.96
CA GLN A 83 11.00 -2.59 16.23
C GLN A 83 10.24 -3.92 16.06
N ASN A 84 9.53 -4.09 14.95
CA ASN A 84 8.68 -5.23 14.64
C ASN A 84 9.05 -5.89 13.29
N ALA A 85 10.22 -5.57 12.74
CA ALA A 85 10.63 -6.02 11.40
C ALA A 85 10.75 -7.54 11.30
N ASP A 86 11.03 -8.22 12.39
CA ASP A 86 11.15 -9.67 12.52
C ASP A 86 9.80 -10.40 12.71
N LYS A 87 8.71 -9.65 12.94
CA LYS A 87 7.38 -10.26 13.06
C LYS A 87 6.99 -10.96 11.75
N PRO A 88 6.44 -12.18 11.81
CA PRO A 88 6.10 -12.96 10.62
C PRO A 88 5.22 -12.21 9.62
N TYR A 89 4.23 -11.46 10.08
CA TYR A 89 3.36 -10.68 9.22
C TYR A 89 4.10 -9.54 8.48
N ASN A 90 5.11 -8.91 9.09
CA ASN A 90 5.93 -7.88 8.46
C ASN A 90 6.90 -8.48 7.44
N VAL A 91 7.52 -9.61 7.76
CA VAL A 91 8.36 -10.36 6.81
C VAL A 91 7.54 -10.76 5.58
N THR A 92 6.38 -11.36 5.79
CA THR A 92 5.45 -11.77 4.73
C THR A 92 4.99 -10.58 3.88
N MET A 93 4.66 -9.46 4.53
CA MET A 93 4.28 -8.22 3.82
C MET A 93 5.38 -7.75 2.85
N LEU A 94 6.63 -7.71 3.28
CA LEU A 94 7.74 -7.31 2.40
C LEU A 94 7.96 -8.29 1.25
N GLU A 95 7.82 -9.59 1.49
CA GLU A 95 7.90 -10.61 0.44
C GLU A 95 6.80 -10.44 -0.62
N ILE A 96 5.56 -10.17 -0.19
CA ILE A 96 4.43 -9.90 -1.07
C ILE A 96 4.66 -8.62 -1.89
N ILE A 97 5.08 -7.52 -1.26
CA ILE A 97 5.43 -6.27 -1.95
C ILE A 97 6.47 -6.53 -3.02
N LYS A 98 7.54 -7.26 -2.68
CA LYS A 98 8.60 -7.62 -3.62
C LYS A 98 8.08 -8.47 -4.79
N THR A 99 7.18 -9.40 -4.52
CA THR A 99 6.59 -10.26 -5.55
C THR A 99 5.72 -9.45 -6.51
N PHE A 100 4.85 -8.58 -6.01
CA PHE A 100 4.00 -7.73 -6.85
C PHE A 100 4.82 -6.78 -7.73
N GLY A 101 5.78 -6.06 -7.13
CA GLY A 101 6.65 -5.14 -7.85
C GLY A 101 7.56 -5.86 -8.86
N GLY A 102 8.11 -7.01 -8.49
CA GLY A 102 8.94 -7.83 -9.37
C GLY A 102 8.20 -8.38 -10.59
N LYS A 103 6.88 -8.58 -10.48
CA LYS A 103 5.99 -8.95 -11.59
C LYS A 103 5.47 -7.74 -12.39
N GLY A 104 5.89 -6.52 -12.06
CA GLY A 104 5.45 -5.30 -12.73
C GLY A 104 3.99 -4.93 -12.50
N LYS A 105 3.36 -5.48 -11.46
CA LYS A 105 1.98 -5.15 -11.10
C LYS A 105 1.87 -3.72 -10.58
N ILE A 106 0.67 -3.14 -10.64
CA ILE A 106 0.43 -1.77 -10.16
C ILE A 106 0.63 -1.72 -8.64
N MET A 107 1.46 -0.77 -8.20
CA MET A 107 1.81 -0.53 -6.79
C MET A 107 1.24 0.82 -6.34
N ILE A 108 0.41 0.80 -5.31
CA ILE A 108 -0.35 1.97 -4.86
C ILE A 108 -0.11 2.19 -3.37
N GLY A 109 0.13 3.43 -2.97
CA GLY A 109 0.26 3.74 -1.56
C GLY A 109 0.45 5.23 -1.26
N HIS A 110 0.33 5.58 0.01
CA HIS A 110 0.50 6.94 0.51
C HIS A 110 1.39 6.97 1.75
N CYS A 111 1.75 8.16 2.20
CA CYS A 111 2.58 8.40 3.37
C CYS A 111 3.95 7.69 3.22
N ALA A 112 4.27 6.75 4.08
CA ALA A 112 5.52 6.00 4.03
C ALA A 112 5.46 4.74 3.14
N ALA A 113 4.40 4.54 2.36
CA ALA A 113 4.26 3.36 1.49
C ALA A 113 5.43 3.21 0.52
N ALA A 114 5.85 4.32 -0.12
CA ALA A 114 6.98 4.29 -1.04
C ALA A 114 8.29 3.86 -0.37
N MET A 115 8.49 4.18 0.91
CA MET A 115 9.63 3.68 1.70
C MET A 115 9.56 2.17 1.87
N MET A 116 8.37 1.62 2.16
CA MET A 116 8.18 0.17 2.26
C MET A 116 8.45 -0.53 0.92
N PHE A 117 8.05 0.08 -0.20
CA PHE A 117 8.38 -0.41 -1.54
C PHE A 117 9.89 -0.35 -1.79
N ASP A 118 10.54 0.75 -1.40
CA ASP A 118 11.97 0.97 -1.59
C ASP A 118 12.84 -0.04 -0.82
N PHE A 119 12.43 -0.45 0.38
CA PHE A 119 13.11 -1.49 1.16
C PHE A 119 13.21 -2.82 0.40
N THR A 120 12.29 -3.10 -0.51
CA THR A 120 12.32 -4.31 -1.33
C THR A 120 13.08 -4.15 -2.64
N GLY A 121 13.57 -2.94 -2.95
CA GLY A 121 14.35 -2.61 -4.15
C GLY A 121 13.54 -2.42 -5.42
N ILE A 122 12.20 -2.50 -5.35
CA ILE A 122 11.32 -2.43 -6.55
C ILE A 122 11.16 -1.02 -7.12
N THR A 123 11.58 0.00 -6.39
CA THR A 123 11.47 1.41 -6.80
C THR A 123 12.63 1.87 -7.67
N LYS A 124 13.60 1.00 -7.97
CA LYS A 124 14.78 1.37 -8.76
C LYS A 124 14.40 2.01 -10.09
N GLY A 125 14.88 3.25 -10.30
CA GLY A 125 14.56 4.04 -11.50
C GLY A 125 13.15 4.60 -11.55
N LYS A 126 12.42 4.62 -10.42
CA LYS A 126 11.07 5.16 -10.30
C LYS A 126 11.05 6.44 -9.49
N LYS A 127 10.21 7.38 -9.92
CA LYS A 127 9.84 8.55 -9.12
C LYS A 127 8.71 8.18 -8.18
N VAL A 128 8.85 8.56 -6.91
CA VAL A 128 7.86 8.27 -5.86
C VAL A 128 7.60 9.52 -5.02
N ALA A 129 6.33 9.71 -4.65
CA ALA A 129 5.94 10.64 -3.60
C ALA A 129 5.91 9.88 -2.27
N VAL A 130 6.46 10.47 -1.24
CA VAL A 130 6.58 9.87 0.09
C VAL A 130 6.47 10.96 1.15
N HIS A 131 6.00 10.60 2.34
CA HIS A 131 5.95 11.54 3.46
C HIS A 131 7.32 12.19 3.69
N PRO A 132 7.39 13.53 3.90
CA PRO A 132 8.67 14.24 4.00
C PRO A 132 9.65 13.64 5.02
N LEU A 133 9.16 13.15 6.16
CA LEU A 133 10.00 12.49 7.18
C LEU A 133 10.57 11.13 6.73
N ALA A 134 9.94 10.46 5.78
CA ALA A 134 10.41 9.19 5.22
C ALA A 134 11.29 9.38 3.98
N LYS A 135 11.34 10.57 3.41
CA LYS A 135 12.11 10.88 2.20
C LYS A 135 13.60 10.49 2.31
N PRO A 136 14.31 10.75 3.41
CA PRO A 136 15.72 10.35 3.53
C PRO A 136 15.96 8.83 3.51
N ALA A 137 14.93 8.02 3.73
CA ALA A 137 15.03 6.56 3.71
C ALA A 137 14.94 5.96 2.30
N ILE A 138 14.54 6.74 1.29
CA ILE A 138 14.50 6.29 -0.11
C ILE A 138 15.93 6.21 -0.65
N GLN A 139 16.34 5.01 -1.08
CA GLN A 139 17.70 4.72 -1.53
C GLN A 139 17.77 4.20 -2.97
N ASN A 140 16.71 3.55 -3.45
CA ASN A 140 16.68 2.92 -4.78
C ASN A 140 15.89 3.74 -5.79
N GLY A 141 14.79 4.37 -5.36
CA GLY A 141 13.98 5.27 -6.17
C GLY A 141 14.40 6.73 -6.04
N GLU A 142 13.69 7.61 -6.72
CA GLU A 142 13.82 9.07 -6.65
C GLU A 142 12.61 9.65 -5.90
N ALA A 143 12.82 10.10 -4.66
CA ALA A 143 11.77 10.77 -3.89
C ALA A 143 11.61 12.21 -4.37
N THR A 144 10.41 12.55 -4.85
CA THR A 144 10.09 13.90 -5.33
C THR A 144 9.40 14.75 -4.25
N ASP A 145 9.23 16.04 -4.53
CA ASP A 145 8.46 16.97 -3.69
C ASP A 145 7.01 17.14 -4.17
N ASN A 146 6.60 16.38 -5.18
CA ASN A 146 5.23 16.42 -5.69
C ASN A 146 4.26 15.78 -4.68
N PRO A 147 3.04 16.32 -4.54
CA PRO A 147 2.02 15.75 -3.65
C PRO A 147 1.68 14.30 -3.97
N SER A 148 1.73 13.94 -5.25
CA SER A 148 1.59 12.57 -5.73
C SER A 148 2.43 12.33 -6.98
N GLU A 149 2.82 11.08 -7.19
CA GLU A 149 3.53 10.61 -8.37
C GLU A 149 2.80 9.45 -9.03
N ALA A 150 2.87 9.43 -10.36
CA ALA A 150 2.46 8.30 -11.18
C ALA A 150 3.59 8.03 -12.17
N ASP A 151 4.40 7.01 -11.90
CA ASP A 151 5.54 6.63 -12.73
C ASP A 151 5.49 5.14 -13.08
N GLY A 152 5.15 4.86 -14.32
CA GLY A 152 4.94 3.50 -14.80
C GLY A 152 3.82 2.81 -14.02
N ASN A 153 4.17 1.78 -13.28
CA ASN A 153 3.23 1.02 -12.44
C ASN A 153 3.14 1.49 -10.99
N PHE A 154 3.83 2.59 -10.62
CA PHE A 154 3.80 3.14 -9.26
C PHE A 154 2.88 4.36 -9.17
N TYR A 155 1.98 4.34 -8.20
CA TYR A 155 1.07 5.42 -7.84
C TYR A 155 1.25 5.70 -6.36
N THR A 156 1.89 6.82 -6.03
CA THR A 156 2.27 7.16 -4.65
C THR A 156 1.86 8.58 -4.30
N ALA A 157 1.49 8.80 -3.04
CA ALA A 157 1.11 10.11 -2.50
C ALA A 157 1.88 10.41 -1.21
N GLN A 158 2.14 11.69 -0.91
CA GLN A 158 2.89 12.10 0.28
C GLN A 158 2.14 11.79 1.58
N ASP A 159 0.83 11.92 1.57
CA ASP A 159 -0.02 11.67 2.73
C ASP A 159 -1.48 11.37 2.28
N GLU A 160 -2.36 11.14 3.25
CA GLU A 160 -3.77 10.84 3.02
C GLU A 160 -4.54 12.00 2.34
N ASN A 161 -4.09 13.24 2.50
CA ASN A 161 -4.75 14.40 1.88
C ASN A 161 -4.47 14.47 0.36
N ASN A 162 -3.40 13.81 -0.09
CA ASN A 162 -2.96 13.79 -1.48
C ASN A 162 -3.45 12.54 -2.25
N ILE A 163 -4.12 11.59 -1.61
CA ILE A 163 -4.69 10.40 -2.29
C ILE A 163 -5.69 10.83 -3.36
N ARG A 164 -6.52 11.83 -3.08
CA ARG A 164 -7.54 12.30 -4.02
C ARG A 164 -6.96 12.73 -5.37
N SER A 165 -5.78 13.35 -5.39
CA SER A 165 -5.10 13.75 -6.64
C SER A 165 -4.55 12.56 -7.44
N MET A 166 -4.40 11.43 -6.80
CA MET A 166 -3.84 10.21 -7.37
C MET A 166 -4.93 9.20 -7.78
N ILE A 167 -6.03 9.14 -7.02
CA ILE A 167 -6.99 8.02 -7.11
C ILE A 167 -7.67 7.89 -8.46
N GLU A 168 -7.94 9.02 -9.15
CA GLU A 168 -8.51 8.99 -10.49
C GLU A 168 -7.59 8.29 -11.49
N LYS A 169 -6.28 8.55 -11.39
CA LYS A 169 -5.27 7.88 -12.23
C LYS A 169 -5.18 6.39 -11.92
N VAL A 170 -5.27 6.04 -10.63
CA VAL A 170 -5.31 4.63 -10.18
C VAL A 170 -6.52 3.92 -10.76
N VAL A 171 -7.71 4.50 -10.62
CA VAL A 171 -8.96 3.92 -11.16
C VAL A 171 -8.87 3.75 -12.66
N ALA A 172 -8.36 4.76 -13.39
CA ALA A 172 -8.16 4.68 -14.84
C ALA A 172 -7.21 3.53 -15.21
N ALA A 173 -6.09 3.38 -14.52
CA ALA A 173 -5.12 2.31 -14.75
C ALA A 173 -5.71 0.91 -14.46
N LEU A 174 -6.55 0.80 -13.42
CA LEU A 174 -7.21 -0.46 -13.06
C LEU A 174 -8.36 -0.82 -14.03
N LYS A 175 -8.92 0.15 -14.74
CA LYS A 175 -9.97 -0.09 -15.75
C LYS A 175 -9.42 -0.29 -17.16
N ALA A 176 -8.18 0.09 -17.40
CA ALA A 176 -7.49 -0.15 -18.68
C ALA A 176 -7.13 -1.65 -18.82
#